data_11c5e9a879daa673c5ff244441af2f1f
#
_entry.id   11c5e9a879daa673c5ff244441af2f1f
#
_cell.length_a   1.000
_cell.length_b   1.000
_cell.length_c   1.000
_cell.angle_alpha   90.00
_cell.angle_beta   90.00
_cell.angle_gamma   90.00
#
_symmetry.space_group_name_H-M   'P 1'
#
loop_
_entity.id
_entity.type
_entity.pdbx_description
1 polymer ?
#
loop_
_entity_poly.entity_id
_entity_poly.type
_entity_poly.pdbx_seq_one_letter_code
_entity_poly.pdbx_strand_id
1 'polypeptide(L)'
;SYDLAVADNLRVQFAEIGQLNPDRETILTYIDDPKWSMVGKAVYQMHCTSCHGANGEGKIGPNLTDNLWKNVKVVEDIAKVVSEGAAGNAMPSWKTRLHPNEIVLVASYVASLRGTLPAGTGKIIPGEVPIPHWGEPPATEQAPADAVGSQESK
;
A
#
# COMPACT_ATOMS: atom_id res chain seq x y z
N SER A 1 -9.29 -28.46 -6.56
CA SER A 1 -9.85 -27.27 -7.19
C SER A 1 -8.76 -26.26 -7.52
N TYR A 2 -9.09 -25.30 -8.36
CA TYR A 2 -8.19 -24.22 -8.74
C TYR A 2 -7.68 -23.44 -7.51
N ASP A 3 -8.58 -23.12 -6.59
CA ASP A 3 -8.23 -22.34 -5.40
C ASP A 3 -7.26 -23.07 -4.48
N LEU A 4 -7.41 -24.40 -4.33
CA LEU A 4 -6.49 -25.21 -3.55
C LEU A 4 -5.11 -25.27 -4.21
N ALA A 5 -5.05 -25.39 -5.53
CA ALA A 5 -3.79 -25.41 -6.27
C ALA A 5 -3.04 -24.08 -6.14
N VAL A 6 -3.77 -22.95 -6.22
CA VAL A 6 -3.18 -21.62 -6.04
C VAL A 6 -2.65 -21.44 -4.61
N ALA A 7 -3.41 -21.86 -3.60
CA ALA A 7 -2.99 -21.76 -2.20
C ALA A 7 -1.75 -22.59 -1.92
N ASP A 8 -1.67 -23.82 -2.46
CA ASP A 8 -0.50 -24.67 -2.30
C ASP A 8 0.72 -24.08 -2.99
N ASN A 9 0.55 -23.51 -4.18
CA ASN A 9 1.65 -22.86 -4.89
C ASN A 9 2.18 -21.66 -4.12
N LEU A 10 1.31 -20.83 -3.56
CA LEU A 10 1.72 -19.70 -2.73
C LEU A 10 2.45 -20.15 -1.49
N ARG A 11 2.01 -21.24 -0.86
CA ARG A 11 2.68 -21.78 0.33
C ARG A 11 4.11 -22.18 0.02
N VAL A 12 4.34 -22.86 -1.11
CA VAL A 12 5.68 -23.23 -1.56
C VAL A 12 6.54 -22.00 -1.82
N GLN A 13 5.99 -21.01 -2.52
CA GLN A 13 6.71 -19.78 -2.85
C GLN A 13 7.04 -18.97 -1.58
N PHE A 14 6.10 -18.90 -0.62
CA PHE A 14 6.35 -18.18 0.63
C PHE A 14 7.38 -18.90 1.51
N ALA A 15 7.50 -20.21 1.41
CA ALA A 15 8.56 -20.92 2.09
C ALA A 15 9.96 -20.51 1.57
N GLU A 16 10.07 -20.18 0.28
CA GLU A 16 11.33 -19.71 -0.31
C GLU A 16 11.68 -18.29 0.11
N ILE A 17 10.69 -17.38 0.10
CA ILE A 17 10.94 -15.98 0.39
C ILE A 17 11.01 -15.68 1.90
N GLY A 18 10.42 -16.55 2.71
CA GLY A 18 10.35 -16.35 4.15
C GLY A 18 9.29 -15.34 4.55
N GLN A 19 9.34 -14.91 5.81
CA GLN A 19 8.41 -13.94 6.35
C GLN A 19 8.79 -12.53 5.91
N LEU A 20 7.85 -11.82 5.30
CA LEU A 20 8.02 -10.42 4.92
C LEU A 20 7.53 -9.52 6.05
N ASN A 21 8.34 -8.56 6.44
CA ASN A 21 7.96 -7.58 7.45
C ASN A 21 7.23 -6.41 6.80
N PRO A 22 6.17 -5.88 7.43
CA PRO A 22 5.39 -4.76 6.87
C PRO A 22 6.08 -3.42 7.11
N ASP A 23 7.36 -3.34 6.77
CA ASP A 23 8.16 -2.13 6.95
C ASP A 23 8.38 -1.42 5.59
N ARG A 24 8.82 -0.18 5.67
CA ARG A 24 9.02 0.68 4.49
C ARG A 24 9.98 0.05 3.48
N GLU A 25 11.12 -0.42 3.96
CA GLU A 25 12.16 -0.97 3.09
C GLU A 25 11.65 -2.20 2.33
N THR A 26 10.98 -3.12 3.02
CA THR A 26 10.44 -4.33 2.41
C THR A 26 9.37 -4.01 1.38
N ILE A 27 8.42 -3.14 1.71
CA ILE A 27 7.34 -2.78 0.79
C ILE A 27 7.90 -2.08 -0.44
N LEU A 28 8.84 -1.15 -0.27
CA LEU A 28 9.48 -0.46 -1.40
C LEU A 28 10.25 -1.43 -2.29
N THR A 29 10.89 -2.44 -1.71
CA THR A 29 11.62 -3.47 -2.47
C THR A 29 10.71 -4.19 -3.45
N TYR A 30 9.48 -4.49 -3.06
CA TYR A 30 8.57 -5.29 -3.89
C TYR A 30 7.65 -4.46 -4.80
N ILE A 31 7.67 -3.13 -4.72
CA ILE A 31 6.87 -2.28 -5.61
C ILE A 31 7.12 -2.61 -7.07
N ASP A 32 8.40 -2.76 -7.45
CA ASP A 32 8.81 -2.99 -8.84
C ASP A 32 9.25 -4.43 -9.10
N ASP A 33 9.03 -5.34 -8.16
CA ASP A 33 9.42 -6.73 -8.35
C ASP A 33 8.48 -7.42 -9.33
N PRO A 34 8.98 -7.91 -10.49
CA PRO A 34 8.10 -8.45 -11.53
C PRO A 34 7.41 -9.74 -11.12
N LYS A 35 8.01 -10.53 -10.25
CA LYS A 35 7.43 -11.81 -9.80
C LYS A 35 6.42 -11.58 -8.68
N TRP A 36 6.85 -10.90 -7.61
CA TRP A 36 6.05 -10.79 -6.40
C TRP A 36 4.95 -9.72 -6.50
N SER A 37 5.12 -8.73 -7.38
CA SER A 37 4.04 -7.78 -7.66
C SER A 37 2.81 -8.46 -8.25
N MET A 38 2.98 -9.58 -8.95
CA MET A 38 1.86 -10.37 -9.48
C MET A 38 1.02 -10.99 -8.36
N VAL A 39 1.66 -11.40 -7.27
CA VAL A 39 0.94 -11.91 -6.10
C VAL A 39 0.11 -10.79 -5.47
N GLY A 40 0.71 -9.63 -5.27
CA GLY A 40 -0.02 -8.45 -4.75
C GLY A 40 -1.18 -8.05 -5.64
N LYS A 41 -0.97 -8.06 -6.96
CA LYS A 41 -2.03 -7.78 -7.94
C LYS A 41 -3.17 -8.79 -7.84
N ALA A 42 -2.86 -10.08 -7.70
CA ALA A 42 -3.89 -11.11 -7.58
C ALA A 42 -4.73 -10.92 -6.32
N VAL A 43 -4.08 -10.62 -5.18
CA VAL A 43 -4.79 -10.31 -3.93
C VAL A 43 -5.71 -9.10 -4.12
N TYR A 44 -5.19 -8.05 -4.74
CA TYR A 44 -5.98 -6.84 -5.02
C TYR A 44 -7.21 -7.16 -5.87
N GLN A 45 -7.03 -7.90 -6.94
CA GLN A 45 -8.13 -8.26 -7.84
C GLN A 45 -9.20 -9.10 -7.14
N MET A 46 -8.81 -9.96 -6.21
CA MET A 46 -9.76 -10.80 -5.49
C MET A 46 -10.52 -10.06 -4.38
N HIS A 47 -9.89 -9.11 -3.71
CA HIS A 47 -10.42 -8.58 -2.44
C HIS A 47 -10.64 -7.08 -2.40
N CYS A 48 -10.06 -6.31 -3.31
CA CYS A 48 -10.00 -4.86 -3.19
C CYS A 48 -10.79 -4.12 -4.28
N THR A 49 -11.01 -4.75 -5.42
CA THR A 49 -11.60 -4.10 -6.60
C THR A 49 -13.05 -3.66 -6.40
N SER A 50 -13.82 -4.39 -5.60
CA SER A 50 -15.22 -4.05 -5.39
C SER A 50 -15.41 -2.67 -4.74
N CYS A 51 -14.46 -2.25 -3.93
CA CYS A 51 -14.51 -0.94 -3.26
C CYS A 51 -13.59 0.09 -3.91
N HIS A 52 -12.42 -0.33 -4.42
CA HIS A 52 -11.42 0.60 -4.94
C HIS A 52 -11.33 0.68 -6.45
N GLY A 53 -12.08 -0.17 -7.17
CA GLY A 53 -12.05 -0.21 -8.63
C GLY A 53 -10.96 -1.11 -9.18
N ALA A 54 -11.12 -1.50 -10.46
CA ALA A 54 -10.19 -2.43 -11.11
C ALA A 54 -8.76 -1.86 -11.23
N ASN A 55 -8.65 -0.54 -11.35
CA ASN A 55 -7.38 0.16 -11.52
C ASN A 55 -7.04 1.07 -10.33
N GLY A 56 -7.74 0.91 -9.21
CA GLY A 56 -7.53 1.71 -8.01
C GLY A 56 -8.18 3.08 -8.05
N GLU A 57 -9.04 3.35 -9.02
CA GLU A 57 -9.65 4.65 -9.25
C GLU A 57 -10.63 5.09 -8.16
N GLY A 58 -11.09 4.14 -7.35
CA GLY A 58 -12.10 4.41 -6.31
C GLY A 58 -13.51 4.18 -6.78
N LYS A 59 -14.32 3.68 -5.87
CA LYS A 59 -15.79 3.51 -6.03
C LYS A 59 -16.44 3.86 -4.69
N ILE A 60 -16.71 2.84 -3.87
CA ILE A 60 -17.14 3.04 -2.49
C ILE A 60 -15.94 3.54 -1.67
N GLY A 61 -14.77 2.93 -1.86
CA GLY A 61 -13.52 3.36 -1.25
C GLY A 61 -12.84 4.45 -2.06
N PRO A 62 -11.80 5.08 -1.47
CA PRO A 62 -11.10 6.17 -2.13
C PRO A 62 -10.27 5.72 -3.33
N ASN A 63 -9.90 6.70 -4.16
CA ASN A 63 -8.91 6.55 -5.22
C ASN A 63 -7.54 6.25 -4.59
N LEU A 64 -6.86 5.20 -5.07
CA LEU A 64 -5.55 4.79 -4.59
C LEU A 64 -4.41 5.21 -5.53
N THR A 65 -4.73 5.93 -6.59
CA THR A 65 -3.75 6.28 -7.64
C THR A 65 -3.22 7.71 -7.53
N ASP A 66 -3.82 8.53 -6.69
CA ASP A 66 -3.41 9.92 -6.51
C ASP A 66 -2.44 10.07 -5.33
N ASN A 67 -2.07 11.30 -5.01
CA ASN A 67 -1.19 11.61 -3.87
C ASN A 67 -1.96 12.10 -2.64
N LEU A 68 -3.29 11.94 -2.64
CA LEU A 68 -4.16 12.38 -1.54
C LEU A 68 -4.59 11.18 -0.72
N TRP A 69 -4.29 11.20 0.56
CA TRP A 69 -4.57 10.08 1.47
C TRP A 69 -5.08 10.60 2.81
N LYS A 70 -5.96 9.85 3.42
CA LYS A 70 -6.52 10.17 4.73
C LYS A 70 -5.80 9.42 5.85
N ASN A 71 -5.64 8.10 5.69
CA ASN A 71 -5.14 7.21 6.75
C ASN A 71 -3.72 6.72 6.49
N VAL A 72 -3.09 7.20 5.43
CA VAL A 72 -1.76 6.78 5.00
C VAL A 72 -0.88 8.02 4.86
N LYS A 73 0.23 8.04 5.57
CA LYS A 73 1.23 9.12 5.49
C LYS A 73 2.54 8.63 4.90
N VAL A 74 2.85 7.36 5.11
CA VAL A 74 4.04 6.68 4.59
C VAL A 74 3.62 5.33 4.03
N VAL A 75 4.48 4.72 3.21
CA VAL A 75 4.11 3.51 2.46
C VAL A 75 3.70 2.35 3.39
N GLU A 76 4.35 2.20 4.53
CA GLU A 76 4.03 1.13 5.47
C GLU A 76 2.65 1.29 6.11
N ASP A 77 2.08 2.48 6.10
CA ASP A 77 0.70 2.69 6.58
C ASP A 77 -0.33 1.97 5.69
N ILE A 78 0.00 1.72 4.42
CA ILE A 78 -0.88 0.93 3.55
C ILE A 78 -1.06 -0.47 4.13
N ALA A 79 0.04 -1.12 4.50
CA ALA A 79 -0.03 -2.45 5.12
C ALA A 79 -0.81 -2.42 6.43
N LYS A 80 -0.63 -1.37 7.22
CA LYS A 80 -1.36 -1.19 8.48
C LYS A 80 -2.87 -1.06 8.25
N VAL A 81 -3.28 -0.26 7.28
CA VAL A 81 -4.70 -0.09 6.95
C VAL A 81 -5.30 -1.40 6.44
N VAL A 82 -4.60 -2.14 5.59
CA VAL A 82 -5.08 -3.44 5.11
C VAL A 82 -5.21 -4.41 6.29
N SER A 83 -4.22 -4.45 7.16
CA SER A 83 -4.22 -5.35 8.32
C SER A 83 -5.33 -5.01 9.31
N GLU A 84 -5.45 -3.75 9.68
CA GLU A 84 -6.31 -3.30 10.78
C GLU A 84 -7.69 -2.80 10.34
N GLY A 85 -7.85 -2.44 9.07
CA GLY A 85 -9.05 -1.77 8.59
C GLY A 85 -9.04 -0.27 8.86
N ALA A 86 -10.09 0.40 8.41
CA ALA A 86 -10.24 1.85 8.54
C ALA A 86 -11.71 2.26 8.44
N ALA A 87 -12.00 3.54 8.72
CA ALA A 87 -13.31 4.16 8.54
C ALA A 87 -14.45 3.41 9.25
N GLY A 88 -14.22 3.03 10.51
CA GLY A 88 -15.25 2.35 11.31
C GLY A 88 -15.66 1.01 10.72
N ASN A 89 -14.71 0.25 10.19
CA ASN A 89 -14.89 -1.04 9.51
C ASN A 89 -15.51 -0.96 8.11
N ALA A 90 -15.69 0.23 7.54
CA ALA A 90 -16.05 0.36 6.12
C ALA A 90 -14.97 -0.28 5.24
N MET A 91 -13.69 -0.07 5.59
CA MET A 91 -12.57 -0.89 5.11
C MET A 91 -12.35 -1.98 6.14
N PRO A 92 -12.63 -3.26 5.83
CA PRO A 92 -12.47 -4.32 6.83
C PRO A 92 -11.01 -4.64 7.13
N SER A 93 -10.78 -5.25 8.29
CA SER A 93 -9.47 -5.78 8.67
C SER A 93 -9.22 -7.09 7.92
N TRP A 94 -8.03 -7.24 7.35
CA TRP A 94 -7.67 -8.42 6.57
C TRP A 94 -6.67 -9.33 7.28
N LYS A 95 -6.18 -8.97 8.46
CA LYS A 95 -5.10 -9.71 9.15
C LYS A 95 -5.45 -11.17 9.47
N THR A 96 -6.73 -11.49 9.65
CA THR A 96 -7.19 -12.86 9.90
C THR A 96 -7.60 -13.61 8.63
N ARG A 97 -7.62 -12.92 7.48
CA ARG A 97 -8.12 -13.46 6.22
C ARG A 97 -7.04 -13.61 5.15
N LEU A 98 -5.92 -12.90 5.30
CA LEU A 98 -4.79 -12.95 4.39
C LEU A 98 -3.54 -13.38 5.14
N HIS A 99 -2.67 -14.11 4.46
CA HIS A 99 -1.33 -14.40 4.97
C HIS A 99 -0.55 -13.09 5.15
N PRO A 100 0.29 -12.95 6.21
CA PRO A 100 1.07 -11.72 6.40
C PRO A 100 1.87 -11.28 5.17
N ASN A 101 2.41 -12.23 4.40
CA ASN A 101 3.12 -11.90 3.16
C ASN A 101 2.18 -11.33 2.09
N GLU A 102 0.95 -11.81 2.02
CA GLU A 102 -0.04 -11.24 1.10
C GLU A 102 -0.38 -9.79 1.44
N ILE A 103 -0.43 -9.48 2.74
CA ILE A 103 -0.66 -8.09 3.18
C ILE A 103 0.47 -7.18 2.73
N VAL A 104 1.72 -7.61 2.92
CA VAL A 104 2.89 -6.83 2.47
C VAL A 104 2.88 -6.66 0.95
N LEU A 105 2.61 -7.74 0.22
CA LEU A 105 2.66 -7.70 -1.24
C LEU A 105 1.50 -6.91 -1.85
N VAL A 106 0.30 -6.98 -1.28
CA VAL A 106 -0.80 -6.13 -1.75
C VAL A 106 -0.54 -4.65 -1.42
N ALA A 107 0.09 -4.37 -0.28
CA ALA A 107 0.50 -3.01 0.04
C ALA A 107 1.50 -2.47 -0.99
N SER A 108 2.47 -3.29 -1.40
CA SER A 108 3.42 -2.93 -2.47
C SER A 108 2.70 -2.68 -3.79
N TYR A 109 1.75 -3.54 -4.14
CA TYR A 109 0.97 -3.36 -5.37
C TYR A 109 0.16 -2.07 -5.33
N VAL A 110 -0.54 -1.79 -4.23
CA VAL A 110 -1.31 -0.55 -4.06
C VAL A 110 -0.39 0.66 -4.17
N ALA A 111 0.77 0.62 -3.54
CA ALA A 111 1.76 1.70 -3.65
C ALA A 111 2.17 1.94 -5.10
N SER A 112 2.27 0.88 -5.91
CA SER A 112 2.64 0.97 -7.32
C SER A 112 1.58 1.66 -8.18
N LEU A 113 0.35 1.77 -7.71
CA LEU A 113 -0.75 2.40 -8.47
C LEU A 113 -0.65 3.92 -8.49
N ARG A 114 0.14 4.51 -7.60
CA ARG A 114 0.29 5.97 -7.52
C ARG A 114 0.83 6.52 -8.84
N GLY A 115 0.11 7.49 -9.38
CA GLY A 115 0.48 8.12 -10.66
C GLY A 115 0.12 7.33 -11.91
N THR A 116 -0.58 6.21 -11.79
CA THR A 116 -0.95 5.37 -12.96
C THR A 116 -2.17 5.89 -13.70
N LEU A 117 -2.96 6.78 -13.10
CA LEU A 117 -4.12 7.40 -13.73
C LEU A 117 -3.94 8.92 -13.75
N PRO A 118 -4.62 9.62 -14.68
CA PRO A 118 -4.53 11.08 -14.73
C PRO A 118 -4.98 11.74 -13.44
N ALA A 119 -4.35 12.87 -13.10
CA ALA A 119 -4.75 13.66 -11.94
C ALA A 119 -6.24 14.07 -12.06
N GLY A 120 -6.95 14.04 -10.94
CA GLY A 120 -8.38 14.33 -10.88
C GLY A 120 -9.27 13.18 -11.29
N THR A 121 -8.71 12.01 -11.62
CA THR A 121 -9.49 10.79 -11.82
C THR A 121 -9.99 10.30 -10.46
N GLY A 122 -11.23 9.84 -10.45
CA GLY A 122 -11.79 9.21 -9.26
C GLY A 122 -12.28 10.18 -8.20
N LYS A 123 -12.53 9.63 -7.02
CA LYS A 123 -13.26 10.30 -5.97
C LYS A 123 -12.31 10.87 -4.91
N ILE A 124 -12.54 12.12 -4.52
CA ILE A 124 -11.88 12.75 -3.38
C ILE A 124 -12.82 12.65 -2.19
N ILE A 125 -12.31 12.19 -1.05
CA ILE A 125 -13.11 12.12 0.18
C ILE A 125 -12.59 13.14 1.20
N PRO A 126 -13.49 13.61 2.11
CA PRO A 126 -13.08 14.57 3.13
C PRO A 126 -11.98 14.03 4.03
N GLY A 127 -11.02 14.87 4.35
CA GLY A 127 -9.91 14.52 5.23
C GLY A 127 -8.66 14.02 4.52
N GLU A 128 -8.71 13.83 3.19
CA GLU A 128 -7.53 13.50 2.41
C GLU A 128 -6.59 14.69 2.31
N VAL A 129 -5.29 14.44 2.43
CA VAL A 129 -4.25 15.46 2.30
C VAL A 129 -3.13 14.94 1.41
N PRO A 130 -2.40 15.83 0.70
CA PRO A 130 -1.23 15.42 -0.06
C PRO A 130 -0.14 14.83 0.85
N ILE A 131 0.51 13.79 0.36
CA ILE A 131 1.62 13.17 1.08
C ILE A 131 2.85 13.07 0.19
N PRO A 132 4.07 13.01 0.77
CA PRO A 132 5.30 12.85 0.01
C PRO A 132 5.33 11.54 -0.79
N HIS A 133 6.27 11.42 -1.73
CA HIS A 133 6.53 10.17 -2.43
C HIS A 133 6.85 9.05 -1.45
N TRP A 134 6.58 7.81 -1.85
CA TRP A 134 6.72 6.67 -0.96
C TRP A 134 8.11 6.48 -0.37
N GLY A 135 9.15 6.83 -1.10
CA GLY A 135 10.53 6.71 -0.64
C GLY A 135 10.99 7.84 0.27
N GLU A 136 10.20 8.89 0.43
CA GLU A 136 10.54 10.02 1.28
C GLU A 136 10.04 9.80 2.70
N PRO A 137 10.78 10.27 3.73
CA PRO A 137 10.28 10.23 5.09
C PRO A 137 9.09 11.17 5.25
N PRO A 138 8.18 10.90 6.21
CA PRO A 138 7.06 11.81 6.46
C PRO A 138 7.57 13.18 6.91
N ALA A 139 6.75 14.20 6.70
CA ALA A 139 7.13 15.58 7.03
C ALA A 139 7.56 15.75 8.49
N THR A 140 6.99 14.95 9.39
CA THR A 140 7.33 14.98 10.83
C THR A 140 8.71 14.39 11.14
N GLU A 141 9.25 13.54 10.24
CA GLU A 141 10.57 12.92 10.40
C GLU A 141 11.66 13.66 9.62
N GLN A 142 11.28 14.60 8.75
CA GLN A 142 12.24 15.40 8.01
C GLN A 142 12.81 16.47 8.91
N ALA A 143 14.15 16.59 8.93
CA ALA A 143 14.80 17.69 9.61
C ALA A 143 14.45 19.00 8.89
N PRO A 144 14.09 20.06 9.64
CA PRO A 144 13.85 21.37 9.02
C PRO A 144 15.11 21.86 8.31
N ALA A 145 14.99 22.26 7.05
CA ALA A 145 16.12 22.76 6.27
C ALA A 145 16.79 23.97 6.96
N ASP A 146 16.00 24.80 7.61
CA ASP A 146 16.50 25.99 8.33
C ASP A 146 17.37 25.63 9.52
N ALA A 147 17.05 24.54 10.23
CA ALA A 147 17.84 24.08 11.36
C ALA A 147 19.22 23.60 10.92
N VAL A 148 19.31 22.93 9.79
CA VAL A 148 20.59 22.49 9.22
C VAL A 148 21.40 23.66 8.72
N GLY A 149 20.77 24.59 8.01
CA GLY A 149 21.44 25.78 7.49
C GLY A 149 21.98 26.67 8.60
N SER A 150 21.25 26.87 9.70
CA SER A 150 21.69 27.70 10.80
C SER A 150 22.86 27.10 11.55
N GLN A 151 23.02 25.79 11.57
CA GLN A 151 24.17 25.14 12.20
C GLN A 151 25.45 25.30 11.37
N GLU A 152 25.32 25.29 10.06
CA GLU A 152 26.47 25.42 9.16
C GLU A 152 27.01 26.85 9.09
N SER A 153 26.19 27.84 9.35
CA SER A 153 26.56 29.22 9.26
C SER A 153 27.40 29.72 10.46
N LYS A 154 27.62 28.90 11.45
CA LYS A 154 28.45 29.19 12.60
C LYS A 154 29.81 28.55 12.49
#